data_354874b962222c2abd70edef15a97436
#
_entry.id   354874b962222c2abd70edef15a97436
#
_cell.length_a   1.000
_cell.length_b   1.000
_cell.length_c   1.000
_cell.angle_alpha   90.00
_cell.angle_beta   90.00
_cell.angle_gamma   90.00
#
_symmetry.space_group_name_H-M   'P 1'
#
loop_
_entity.id
_entity.type
_entity.pdbx_description
1 polymer ?
#
loop_
_entity_poly.entity_id
_entity_poly.type
_entity_poly.pdbx_seq_one_letter_code
_entity_poly.pdbx_strand_id
1 'polypeptide(L)'
;MFVILWEFEVKPGSEGSFEKVYGPAGAWVQLFQRDPHYRGSKLLRDVAQPLHYYTIDYWDFEFAYRDFLNRYQSAYQELDRSFERLTFRERQVLSGVPEQSVVL
;
A
#
# COMPACT_ATOMS: atom_id res chain seq x y z
N MET A 1 5.44 15.70 3.44
CA MET A 1 5.17 14.34 2.96
C MET A 1 4.41 13.55 4.00
N PHE A 2 3.45 12.76 3.57
CA PHE A 2 2.65 11.89 4.42
C PHE A 2 2.86 10.45 3.99
N VAL A 3 3.09 9.55 4.95
CA VAL A 3 3.48 8.16 4.69
C VAL A 3 2.53 7.21 5.40
N ILE A 4 2.13 6.14 4.70
CA ILE A 4 1.29 5.10 5.28
C ILE A 4 2.01 3.77 5.14
N LEU A 5 2.11 3.05 6.24
CA LEU A 5 2.75 1.73 6.28
C LEU A 5 1.71 0.67 6.60
N TRP A 6 1.62 -0.32 5.71
CA TRP A 6 0.77 -1.50 5.88
C TRP A 6 1.62 -2.77 6.02
N GLU A 7 1.15 -3.72 6.80
CA GLU A 7 1.73 -5.07 6.84
C GLU A 7 0.70 -6.09 6.39
N PHE A 8 1.20 -7.17 5.77
CA PHE A 8 0.38 -8.24 5.21
C PHE A 8 0.98 -9.59 5.56
N GLU A 9 0.12 -10.54 5.91
CA GLU A 9 0.49 -11.95 5.96
C GLU A 9 -0.17 -12.65 4.78
N VAL A 10 0.65 -13.02 3.80
CA VAL A 10 0.19 -13.57 2.52
C VAL A 10 0.00 -15.08 2.65
N LYS A 11 -1.05 -15.60 2.02
CA LYS A 11 -1.30 -17.03 2.02
C LYS A 11 -0.24 -17.77 1.23
N PRO A 12 0.22 -18.97 1.70
CA PRO A 12 1.15 -19.78 0.93
C PRO A 12 0.62 -20.07 -0.46
N GLY A 13 1.47 -19.86 -1.47
CA GLY A 13 1.10 -20.03 -2.87
C GLY A 13 0.51 -18.77 -3.53
N SER A 14 0.20 -17.73 -2.76
CA SER A 14 -0.36 -16.49 -3.29
C SER A 14 0.69 -15.38 -3.43
N GLU A 15 1.97 -15.67 -3.16
CA GLU A 15 3.03 -14.65 -3.17
C GLU A 15 3.13 -13.94 -4.52
N GLY A 16 3.15 -14.71 -5.61
CA GLY A 16 3.26 -14.13 -6.95
C GLY A 16 2.08 -13.25 -7.31
N SER A 17 0.87 -13.68 -7.01
CA SER A 17 -0.34 -12.89 -7.23
C SER A 17 -0.35 -11.64 -6.38
N PHE A 18 0.06 -11.75 -5.12
CA PHE A 18 0.15 -10.61 -4.22
C PHE A 18 1.14 -9.57 -4.73
N GLU A 19 2.34 -9.99 -5.11
CA GLU A 19 3.37 -9.08 -5.62
C GLU A 19 2.92 -8.37 -6.89
N LYS A 20 2.16 -9.05 -7.73
CA LYS A 20 1.61 -8.46 -8.95
C LYS A 20 0.59 -7.36 -8.65
N VAL A 21 -0.28 -7.59 -7.67
CA VAL A 21 -1.36 -6.67 -7.30
C VAL A 21 -0.83 -5.46 -6.52
N TYR A 22 0.11 -5.70 -5.61
CA TYR A 22 0.61 -4.68 -4.68
C TYR A 22 1.95 -4.07 -5.13
N GLY A 23 2.51 -4.56 -6.22
CA GLY A 23 3.77 -4.05 -6.77
C GLY A 23 3.59 -2.80 -7.63
N PRO A 24 4.71 -2.30 -8.21
CA PRO A 24 4.73 -1.00 -8.91
C PRO A 24 3.79 -0.89 -10.10
N ALA A 25 3.50 -2.01 -10.77
CA ALA A 25 2.58 -2.04 -11.92
C ALA A 25 1.19 -2.57 -11.53
N GLY A 26 0.92 -2.73 -10.25
CA GLY A 26 -0.28 -3.37 -9.76
C GLY A 26 -1.48 -2.46 -9.67
N ALA A 27 -2.62 -3.07 -9.33
CA ALA A 27 -3.92 -2.40 -9.32
C ALA A 27 -3.99 -1.25 -8.30
N TRP A 28 -3.36 -1.42 -7.13
CA TRP A 28 -3.35 -0.38 -6.10
C TRP A 28 -2.62 0.87 -6.55
N VAL A 29 -1.43 0.71 -7.10
CA VAL A 29 -0.64 1.85 -7.60
C VAL A 29 -1.39 2.54 -8.74
N GLN A 30 -2.00 1.77 -9.64
CA GLN A 30 -2.80 2.33 -10.73
C GLN A 30 -3.96 3.19 -10.20
N LEU A 31 -4.63 2.74 -9.15
CA LEU A 31 -5.70 3.51 -8.52
C LEU A 31 -5.15 4.81 -7.90
N PHE A 32 -4.09 4.72 -7.12
CA PHE A 32 -3.49 5.88 -6.45
C PHE A 32 -2.97 6.91 -7.45
N GLN A 33 -2.45 6.46 -8.58
CA GLN A 33 -1.93 7.34 -9.63
C GLN A 33 -2.99 8.24 -10.26
N ARG A 34 -4.25 8.01 -9.99
CA ARG A 34 -5.32 8.93 -10.43
C ARG A 34 -5.26 10.27 -9.71
N ASP A 35 -4.56 10.34 -8.59
CA ASP A 35 -4.40 11.58 -7.82
C ASP A 35 -3.01 12.16 -8.03
N PRO A 36 -2.91 13.46 -8.39
CA PRO A 36 -1.62 14.10 -8.64
C PRO A 36 -0.74 14.26 -7.39
N HIS A 37 -1.31 14.10 -6.19
CA HIS A 37 -0.56 14.21 -4.94
C HIS A 37 0.01 12.89 -4.44
N TYR A 38 -0.26 11.80 -5.15
CA TYR A 38 0.37 10.52 -4.86
C TYR A 38 1.82 10.52 -5.34
N ARG A 39 2.76 10.07 -4.51
CA ARG A 39 4.20 10.12 -4.79
C ARG A 39 4.85 8.77 -4.97
N GLY A 40 4.11 7.70 -4.88
CA GLY A 40 4.64 6.37 -5.13
C GLY A 40 4.52 5.44 -3.95
N SER A 41 4.92 4.19 -4.18
CA SER A 41 4.85 3.14 -3.17
C SER A 41 6.08 2.26 -3.25
N LYS A 42 6.38 1.60 -2.13
CA LYS A 42 7.39 0.55 -2.06
C LYS A 42 6.73 -0.71 -1.52
N LEU A 43 7.07 -1.85 -2.12
CA LEU A 43 6.72 -3.16 -1.62
C LEU A 43 7.97 -3.82 -1.06
N LEU A 44 7.90 -4.27 0.18
CA LEU A 44 8.99 -4.94 0.86
C LEU A 44 8.57 -6.33 1.28
N ARG A 45 9.49 -7.28 1.19
CA ARG A 45 9.31 -8.64 1.69
C ARG A 45 10.26 -8.87 2.84
N ASP A 46 9.75 -9.43 3.94
CA ASP A 46 10.58 -9.75 5.10
C ASP A 46 11.54 -10.89 4.75
N VAL A 47 12.84 -10.70 4.98
CA VAL A 47 13.82 -11.72 4.66
C VAL A 47 13.78 -12.90 5.64
N ALA A 48 13.27 -12.69 6.84
CA ALA A 48 13.18 -13.72 7.87
C ALA A 48 11.83 -14.48 7.81
N GLN A 49 10.79 -13.82 7.31
CA GLN A 49 9.44 -14.39 7.22
C GLN A 49 8.90 -14.16 5.81
N PRO A 50 9.16 -15.08 4.87
CA PRO A 50 8.90 -14.85 3.44
C PRO A 50 7.45 -14.59 3.04
N LEU A 51 6.47 -14.90 3.91
CA LEU A 51 5.05 -14.63 3.66
C LEU A 51 4.60 -13.28 4.24
N HIS A 52 5.51 -12.55 4.87
CA HIS A 52 5.23 -11.23 5.43
C HIS A 52 5.74 -10.14 4.49
N TYR A 53 4.85 -9.23 4.15
CA TYR A 53 5.12 -8.10 3.26
C TYR A 53 4.70 -6.80 3.90
N TYR A 54 5.29 -5.73 3.41
CA TYR A 54 4.95 -4.36 3.83
C TYR A 54 4.82 -3.48 2.61
N THR A 55 3.87 -2.57 2.63
CA THR A 55 3.80 -1.50 1.64
C THR A 55 4.00 -0.16 2.34
N ILE A 56 4.71 0.73 1.66
CA ILE A 56 4.86 2.11 2.10
C ILE A 56 4.32 2.99 0.98
N ASP A 57 3.29 3.76 1.29
CA ASP A 57 2.68 4.67 0.34
C ASP A 57 3.04 6.10 0.70
N TYR A 58 3.44 6.89 -0.30
CA TYR A 58 3.91 8.26 -0.13
C TYR A 58 2.93 9.23 -0.78
N TRP A 59 2.48 10.22 -0.01
CA TRP A 59 1.58 11.28 -0.45
C TRP A 59 2.18 12.64 -0.11
N ASP A 60 1.81 13.69 -0.86
CA ASP A 60 2.31 15.03 -0.59
C ASP A 60 1.96 15.50 0.83
N PHE A 61 0.70 15.24 1.27
CA PHE A 61 0.24 15.60 2.61
C PHE A 61 -1.02 14.80 2.95
N GLU A 62 -1.35 14.76 4.23
CA GLU A 62 -2.44 13.93 4.74
C GLU A 62 -3.79 14.27 4.13
N PHE A 63 -4.09 15.56 3.95
CA PHE A 63 -5.36 15.98 3.39
C PHE A 63 -5.59 15.38 1.99
N ALA A 64 -4.54 15.34 1.17
CA ALA A 64 -4.64 14.77 -0.18
C ALA A 64 -5.03 13.29 -0.13
N TYR A 65 -4.44 12.53 0.77
CA TYR A 65 -4.79 11.13 0.96
C TYR A 65 -6.24 10.96 1.43
N ARG A 66 -6.66 11.73 2.41
CA ARG A 66 -8.02 11.67 2.95
C ARG A 66 -9.06 12.05 1.89
N ASP A 67 -8.78 13.09 1.13
CA ASP A 67 -9.62 13.51 0.01
C ASP A 67 -9.70 12.43 -1.07
N PHE A 68 -8.58 11.80 -1.38
CA PHE A 68 -8.54 10.68 -2.31
C PHE A 68 -9.47 9.54 -1.85
N LEU A 69 -9.39 9.15 -0.58
CA LEU A 69 -10.25 8.09 -0.03
C LEU A 69 -11.73 8.42 -0.20
N ASN A 70 -12.11 9.68 -0.01
CA ASN A 70 -13.50 10.12 -0.18
C ASN A 70 -13.91 10.05 -1.65
N ARG A 71 -13.09 10.58 -2.56
CA ARG A 71 -13.42 10.64 -3.99
C ARG A 71 -13.45 9.26 -4.65
N TYR A 72 -12.59 8.35 -4.23
CA TYR A 72 -12.46 7.03 -4.84
C TYR A 72 -12.89 5.91 -3.91
N GLN A 73 -13.80 6.18 -2.99
CA GLN A 73 -14.25 5.21 -1.99
C GLN A 73 -14.74 3.90 -2.61
N SER A 74 -15.57 3.97 -3.64
CA SER A 74 -16.13 2.77 -4.28
C SER A 74 -15.05 1.93 -4.96
N ALA A 75 -14.14 2.58 -5.69
CA ALA A 75 -13.04 1.90 -6.36
C ALA A 75 -12.09 1.25 -5.35
N TYR A 76 -11.80 1.94 -4.26
CA TYR A 76 -10.96 1.42 -3.18
C TYR A 76 -11.58 0.16 -2.56
N GLN A 77 -12.86 0.23 -2.21
CA GLN A 77 -13.57 -0.90 -1.60
C GLN A 77 -13.66 -2.10 -2.54
N GLU A 78 -13.84 -1.85 -3.83
CA GLU A 78 -13.89 -2.90 -4.85
C GLU A 78 -12.56 -3.64 -4.95
N LEU A 79 -11.45 -2.92 -4.99
CA LEU A 79 -10.12 -3.53 -5.00
C LEU A 79 -9.87 -4.33 -3.72
N ASP A 80 -10.21 -3.76 -2.58
CA ASP A 80 -10.02 -4.41 -1.30
C ASP A 80 -10.73 -5.77 -1.26
N ARG A 81 -12.01 -5.80 -1.68
CA ARG A 81 -12.77 -7.05 -1.76
C ARG A 81 -12.20 -8.03 -2.78
N SER A 82 -11.73 -7.53 -3.92
CA SER A 82 -11.23 -8.38 -5.00
C SER A 82 -9.98 -9.16 -4.59
N PHE A 83 -9.17 -8.60 -3.70
CA PHE A 83 -7.87 -9.17 -3.36
C PHE A 83 -7.73 -9.62 -1.90
N GLU A 84 -8.78 -9.52 -1.10
CA GLU A 84 -8.73 -9.94 0.30
C GLU A 84 -8.42 -11.42 0.47
N ARG A 85 -8.71 -12.24 -0.55
CA ARG A 85 -8.43 -13.67 -0.53
C ARG A 85 -6.93 -14.01 -0.55
N LEU A 86 -6.08 -13.07 -0.90
CA LEU A 86 -4.63 -13.29 -1.02
C LEU A 86 -3.93 -13.30 0.34
N THR A 87 -4.57 -12.75 1.36
CA THR A 87 -3.95 -12.58 2.66
C THR A 87 -4.77 -13.24 3.77
N PHE A 88 -4.08 -13.70 4.81
CA PHE A 88 -4.71 -14.07 6.07
C PHE A 88 -5.05 -12.85 6.88
N ARG A 89 -4.20 -11.81 6.76
CA ARG A 89 -4.28 -10.64 7.62
C ARG A 89 -3.61 -9.45 6.94
N GLU A 90 -4.20 -8.28 7.11
CA GLU A 90 -3.58 -7.02 6.73
C GLU A 90 -3.87 -6.00 7.82
N ARG A 91 -2.91 -5.11 8.06
CA ARG A 91 -3.02 -4.11 9.12
C ARG A 91 -2.27 -2.84 8.76
N GLN A 92 -2.90 -1.69 8.99
CA GLN A 92 -2.20 -0.42 8.91
C GLN A 92 -1.34 -0.28 10.16
N VAL A 93 -0.01 -0.32 9.97
CA VAL A 93 0.94 -0.24 11.07
C VAL A 93 1.01 1.17 11.61
N LEU A 94 1.12 2.15 10.71
CA LEU A 94 1.14 3.56 11.08
C LEU A 94 0.81 4.43 9.88
N SER A 95 0.42 5.65 10.17
CA SER A 95 0.47 6.77 9.25
C SER A 95 1.26 7.86 9.93
N GLY A 96 2.11 8.57 9.18
CA GLY A 96 2.99 9.54 9.80
C GLY A 96 3.63 10.49 8.82
N VAL A 97 4.41 11.38 9.38
CA VAL A 97 5.17 12.39 8.63
C VAL A 97 6.65 12.17 8.96
N PRO A 98 7.53 12.10 7.95
CA PRO A 98 8.96 12.03 8.22
C PRO A 98 9.40 13.25 9.03
N GLU A 99 9.87 13.01 10.25
CA GLU A 99 10.31 14.09 11.13
C GLU A 99 11.72 14.54 10.78
N GLN A 100 12.59 13.56 10.54
CA GLN A 100 13.95 13.78 10.08
C GLN A 100 14.36 12.64 9.16
N SER A 101 15.16 12.95 8.14
CA SER A 101 15.68 11.91 7.27
C SER A 101 17.04 12.29 6.71
N VAL A 102 17.87 11.27 6.50
CA VAL A 102 19.13 11.36 5.78
C VAL A 102 19.14 10.27 4.72
N VAL A 103 19.38 10.67 3.48
CA VAL A 103 19.54 9.75 2.36
C VAL A 103 20.95 9.89 1.83
N LEU A 104 21.73 8.81 1.93
CA LEU A 104 23.13 8.76 1.53
C LEU A 104 23.31 8.02 0.22
#